data_5d7d56244d373cd5fcc3f77f6a62bc66
#
_entry.id   5d7d56244d373cd5fcc3f77f6a62bc66
#
_cell.length_a   1.000
_cell.length_b   1.000
_cell.length_c   1.000
_cell.angle_alpha   90.00
_cell.angle_beta   90.00
_cell.angle_gamma   90.00
#
_symmetry.space_group_name_H-M   'P 1'
#
loop_
_entity.id
_entity.type
_entity.pdbx_description
1 polymer ?
#
loop_
_entity_poly.entity_id
_entity_poly.type
_entity_poly.pdbx_seq_one_letter_code
_entity_poly.pdbx_strand_id
1 'polypeptide(L)'
;EKKPYYLMEIKVPHLRDLILFYPHQNQHINFSCFYYTKIVKINYNLIMESDSNDPAIFSKLLLGPGPSNVPERILKAMSNNCISHLDPDFFEILDQISENLKQLFKTNNKTTFAISGTGSAGMEAAFANIIEKDDKTLVFSSGLFGNRMADVASRYGGKVIEIKKQWGKNFRIEEMKETIDSHKDLKIVAIVHAETSTGSLQPIKELGEYLKSRDIIFIVDCVTSFTGINLEVDNWSIDICYSGTQKCLNVPPGLSPITFSEKALNKIKKRKEKVTSWYLDINLLRNYHEESRIYHHTAPVNMLFGFNEGLKICLEEGLQARFSRHQKVSKYFDDIIKSTDFSFFVDKEYESLPMLKSLVLPESIRDELRFEILKNDRIEIGGGLGHTKGLIWRVGFMGCNAETQNVDIFFKALKNYV
;
A
#
# COMPACT_ATOMS: atom_id res chain seq x y z
N GLU A 1 -56.42 22.10 -17.50
CA GLU A 1 -55.97 21.08 -16.50
C GLU A 1 -54.68 21.54 -15.84
N LYS A 2 -54.79 21.89 -14.57
CA LYS A 2 -53.66 22.36 -13.75
C LYS A 2 -52.92 21.14 -13.21
N LYS A 3 -51.63 20.98 -13.57
CA LYS A 3 -50.75 20.00 -12.89
C LYS A 3 -50.30 20.53 -11.53
N PRO A 4 -50.14 19.67 -10.51
CA PRO A 4 -49.80 20.09 -9.16
C PRO A 4 -48.33 20.51 -9.05
N TYR A 5 -48.09 21.54 -8.25
CA TYR A 5 -46.75 21.99 -7.86
C TYR A 5 -46.20 21.08 -6.77
N TYR A 6 -44.94 20.64 -6.91
CA TYR A 6 -44.21 19.97 -5.85
C TYR A 6 -43.44 21.03 -5.04
N LEU A 7 -43.79 21.18 -3.78
CA LEU A 7 -43.01 21.92 -2.80
C LEU A 7 -41.91 20.99 -2.26
N MET A 8 -40.67 21.41 -2.43
CA MET A 8 -39.52 20.76 -1.78
C MET A 8 -39.13 21.62 -0.59
N GLU A 9 -39.47 21.15 0.60
CA GLU A 9 -39.13 21.81 1.86
C GLU A 9 -37.70 21.39 2.25
N ILE A 10 -36.73 22.31 2.15
CA ILE A 10 -35.38 22.10 2.66
C ILE A 10 -35.28 22.77 4.03
N LYS A 11 -35.29 21.96 5.09
CA LYS A 11 -35.05 22.45 6.45
C LYS A 11 -33.58 22.74 6.63
N VAL A 12 -33.23 24.02 6.73
CA VAL A 12 -31.90 24.47 7.15
C VAL A 12 -32.02 24.93 8.62
N PRO A 13 -31.30 24.29 9.56
CA PRO A 13 -31.31 24.76 10.96
C PRO A 13 -30.67 26.15 11.03
N HIS A 14 -31.40 27.14 11.52
CA HIS A 14 -31.02 28.55 11.70
C HIS A 14 -31.43 29.59 10.65
N LEU A 15 -32.21 29.22 9.64
CA LEU A 15 -32.85 30.22 8.80
C LEU A 15 -34.37 29.95 8.79
N ARG A 16 -35.12 30.75 9.48
CA ARG A 16 -36.57 30.75 9.35
C ARG A 16 -36.96 31.39 8.03
N ASP A 17 -37.70 30.64 7.21
CA ASP A 17 -38.48 31.06 6.08
C ASP A 17 -37.73 31.60 4.83
N LEU A 18 -37.14 30.69 4.04
CA LEU A 18 -36.81 30.98 2.68
C LEU A 18 -37.64 30.07 1.74
N ILE A 19 -38.67 30.61 1.12
CA ILE A 19 -39.49 29.93 0.12
C ILE A 19 -38.92 30.24 -1.27
N LEU A 20 -38.46 29.23 -2.00
CA LEU A 20 -38.02 29.36 -3.38
C LEU A 20 -39.12 28.92 -4.33
N PHE A 21 -39.62 29.86 -5.15
CA PHE A 21 -40.52 29.58 -6.23
C PHE A 21 -39.75 29.36 -7.54
N TYR A 22 -40.01 28.27 -8.23
CA TYR A 22 -39.56 28.06 -9.62
C TYR A 22 -40.72 28.33 -10.56
N PRO A 23 -40.66 29.31 -11.47
CA PRO A 23 -41.61 29.44 -12.55
C PRO A 23 -41.12 28.69 -13.79
N HIS A 24 -41.99 27.90 -14.36
CA HIS A 24 -41.85 27.41 -15.73
C HIS A 24 -42.38 28.47 -16.71
N GLN A 25 -41.63 28.69 -17.76
CA GLN A 25 -41.90 29.43 -19.02
C GLN A 25 -41.48 30.90 -19.11
N ASN A 26 -40.53 31.06 -20.03
CA ASN A 26 -40.23 32.22 -20.89
C ASN A 26 -41.01 33.51 -20.62
N GLN A 27 -40.39 34.41 -19.91
CA GLN A 27 -40.45 35.85 -20.16
C GLN A 27 -39.15 36.49 -19.68
N HIS A 28 -38.56 37.32 -20.57
CA HIS A 28 -37.36 38.07 -20.31
C HIS A 28 -37.52 38.99 -19.10
N ILE A 29 -36.87 38.66 -17.98
CA ILE A 29 -36.68 39.61 -16.89
C ILE A 29 -35.17 39.77 -16.73
N ASN A 30 -34.69 40.93 -17.16
CA ASN A 30 -33.36 41.43 -16.88
C ASN A 30 -33.25 41.73 -15.38
N PHE A 31 -32.98 40.71 -14.54
CA PHE A 31 -32.47 40.93 -13.20
C PHE A 31 -30.99 40.60 -13.18
N SER A 32 -30.22 41.59 -12.75
CA SER A 32 -28.78 41.59 -12.82
C SER A 32 -28.18 40.26 -12.29
N CYS A 33 -27.50 39.57 -13.16
CA CYS A 33 -26.73 38.34 -12.93
C CYS A 33 -25.75 38.46 -11.73
N PHE A 34 -25.54 39.67 -11.23
CA PHE A 34 -24.67 40.00 -10.09
C PHE A 34 -25.23 39.59 -8.74
N TYR A 35 -26.55 39.65 -8.54
CA TYR A 35 -27.15 39.23 -7.26
C TYR A 35 -27.25 37.70 -7.15
N TYR A 36 -27.58 37.04 -8.22
CA TYR A 36 -27.71 35.58 -8.27
C TYR A 36 -26.35 34.90 -8.07
N THR A 37 -25.30 35.44 -8.70
CA THR A 37 -23.93 34.90 -8.55
C THR A 37 -23.37 35.12 -7.14
N LYS A 38 -23.80 36.20 -6.45
CA LYS A 38 -23.33 36.50 -5.10
C LYS A 38 -24.05 35.63 -4.04
N ILE A 39 -25.36 35.40 -4.22
CA ILE A 39 -26.15 34.50 -3.33
C ILE A 39 -25.73 33.03 -3.53
N VAL A 40 -25.53 32.59 -4.77
CA VAL A 40 -25.04 31.23 -5.08
C VAL A 40 -23.61 31.03 -4.59
N LYS A 41 -22.72 32.04 -4.74
CA LYS A 41 -21.38 31.99 -4.15
C LYS A 41 -21.38 31.99 -2.62
N ILE A 42 -22.27 32.79 -1.99
CA ILE A 42 -22.38 32.82 -0.52
C ILE A 42 -22.94 31.49 -0.02
N ASN A 43 -23.95 30.94 -0.67
CA ASN A 43 -24.48 29.61 -0.30
C ASN A 43 -23.51 28.47 -0.63
N TYR A 44 -22.76 28.56 -1.74
CA TYR A 44 -21.74 27.57 -2.07
C TYR A 44 -20.59 27.58 -1.05
N ASN A 45 -20.14 28.76 -0.65
CA ASN A 45 -19.13 28.87 0.41
C ASN A 45 -19.70 28.45 1.78
N LEU A 46 -20.93 28.81 2.13
CA LEU A 46 -21.60 28.36 3.37
C LEU A 46 -21.87 26.86 3.40
N ILE A 47 -22.22 26.24 2.25
CA ILE A 47 -22.41 24.78 2.14
C ILE A 47 -21.06 24.07 2.18
N MET A 48 -19.99 24.65 1.61
CA MET A 48 -18.65 24.09 1.69
C MET A 48 -17.96 24.35 3.04
N GLU A 49 -18.41 25.36 3.80
CA GLU A 49 -17.90 25.65 5.15
C GLU A 49 -18.65 24.93 6.25
N SER A 50 -19.85 24.36 5.99
CA SER A 50 -20.69 23.95 7.11
C SER A 50 -20.78 22.48 7.44
N ASP A 51 -20.40 21.48 6.66
CA ASP A 51 -20.73 20.13 7.13
C ASP A 51 -19.89 18.94 6.64
N SER A 52 -18.78 19.13 5.93
CA SER A 52 -17.94 17.99 5.55
C SER A 52 -16.54 17.96 6.17
N ASN A 53 -16.18 18.96 6.92
CA ASN A 53 -14.89 19.05 7.59
C ASN A 53 -15.08 19.14 9.10
N ASP A 54 -15.43 18.03 9.77
CA ASP A 54 -14.93 17.85 11.11
C ASP A 54 -13.42 17.61 10.98
N PRO A 55 -12.56 18.64 11.20
CA PRO A 55 -11.11 18.49 11.10
C PRO A 55 -10.62 17.34 11.98
N ALA A 56 -11.44 17.00 12.98
CA ALA A 56 -11.22 15.94 13.92
C ALA A 56 -11.30 14.53 13.31
N ILE A 57 -12.10 14.29 12.28
CA ILE A 57 -12.18 12.96 11.64
C ILE A 57 -10.91 12.69 10.80
N PHE A 58 -10.35 13.72 10.16
CA PHE A 58 -9.28 13.57 9.18
C PHE A 58 -7.87 13.82 9.74
N SER A 59 -7.74 14.42 10.93
CA SER A 59 -6.44 14.74 11.53
C SER A 59 -5.96 13.67 12.52
N LYS A 60 -5.69 12.46 12.04
CA LYS A 60 -5.09 11.38 12.84
C LYS A 60 -3.66 11.14 12.45
N LEU A 61 -2.80 10.90 13.44
CA LEU A 61 -1.44 10.41 13.21
C LEU A 61 -1.48 8.89 13.11
N LEU A 62 -1.19 8.37 11.91
CA LEU A 62 -1.27 6.95 11.61
C LEU A 62 0.10 6.29 11.89
N LEU A 63 0.26 5.77 13.09
CA LEU A 63 1.45 5.05 13.54
C LEU A 63 1.22 3.54 13.62
N GLY A 64 0.27 3.01 12.87
CA GLY A 64 0.06 1.58 12.74
C GLY A 64 0.83 0.95 11.58
N PRO A 65 0.53 -0.31 11.26
CA PRO A 65 1.20 -1.04 10.18
C PRO A 65 0.78 -0.63 8.76
N GLY A 66 0.12 0.52 8.63
CA GLY A 66 -0.46 1.07 7.40
C GLY A 66 -1.96 0.81 7.28
N PRO A 67 -2.68 1.75 6.64
CA PRO A 67 -2.14 2.86 5.84
C PRO A 67 -1.39 3.91 6.67
N SER A 68 -0.45 4.60 6.04
CA SER A 68 0.29 5.74 6.59
C SER A 68 -0.35 7.07 6.19
N ASN A 69 0.01 8.18 6.84
CA ASN A 69 -0.45 9.51 6.45
C ASN A 69 -0.03 9.83 5.00
N VAL A 70 -0.85 10.63 4.34
CA VAL A 70 -0.65 11.03 2.94
C VAL A 70 -0.19 12.48 2.89
N PRO A 71 0.94 12.79 2.24
CA PRO A 71 1.39 14.17 2.03
C PRO A 71 0.37 15.00 1.23
N GLU A 72 0.25 16.29 1.57
CA GLU A 72 -0.69 17.21 0.92
C GLU A 72 -0.48 17.31 -0.59
N ARG A 73 0.75 17.26 -1.07
CA ARG A 73 1.07 17.25 -2.51
C ARG A 73 0.37 16.09 -3.24
N ILE A 74 0.30 14.92 -2.63
CA ILE A 74 -0.38 13.75 -3.19
C ILE A 74 -1.90 13.97 -3.22
N LEU A 75 -2.47 14.46 -2.11
CA LEU A 75 -3.91 14.77 -2.03
C LEU A 75 -4.30 15.83 -3.07
N LYS A 76 -3.47 16.86 -3.26
CA LYS A 76 -3.67 17.89 -4.28
C LYS A 76 -3.60 17.29 -5.69
N ALA A 77 -2.66 16.40 -5.97
CA ALA A 77 -2.59 15.73 -7.26
C ALA A 77 -3.83 14.90 -7.55
N MET A 78 -4.37 14.20 -6.54
CA MET A 78 -5.61 13.42 -6.65
C MET A 78 -6.86 14.26 -6.86
N SER A 79 -6.86 15.54 -6.46
CA SER A 79 -8.00 16.45 -6.59
C SER A 79 -8.09 17.13 -7.96
N ASN A 80 -7.17 16.86 -8.89
CA ASN A 80 -7.23 17.38 -10.25
C ASN A 80 -8.48 16.85 -10.99
N ASN A 81 -8.94 17.61 -11.99
CA ASN A 81 -9.98 17.13 -12.87
C ASN A 81 -9.58 15.80 -13.52
N CYS A 82 -10.54 14.88 -13.60
CA CYS A 82 -10.34 13.62 -14.29
C CYS A 82 -10.23 13.86 -15.80
N ILE A 83 -9.28 13.18 -16.45
CA ILE A 83 -9.17 13.10 -17.91
C ILE A 83 -9.50 11.68 -18.36
N SER A 84 -9.65 11.46 -19.66
CA SER A 84 -9.88 10.11 -20.17
C SER A 84 -8.68 9.20 -19.88
N HIS A 85 -8.96 7.96 -19.51
CA HIS A 85 -7.93 6.93 -19.35
C HIS A 85 -7.30 6.47 -20.69
N LEU A 86 -7.81 6.98 -21.82
CA LEU A 86 -7.26 6.79 -23.17
C LEU A 86 -6.72 8.11 -23.77
N ASP A 87 -6.62 9.16 -22.95
CA ASP A 87 -6.04 10.43 -23.35
C ASP A 87 -4.53 10.28 -23.55
N PRO A 88 -3.94 10.85 -24.62
CA PRO A 88 -2.48 10.87 -24.80
C PRO A 88 -1.73 11.43 -23.60
N ASP A 89 -2.21 12.51 -22.99
CA ASP A 89 -1.58 13.12 -21.80
C ASP A 89 -1.60 12.15 -20.61
N PHE A 90 -2.63 11.30 -20.50
CA PHE A 90 -2.68 10.26 -19.48
C PHE A 90 -1.68 9.15 -19.75
N PHE A 91 -1.44 8.78 -20.99
CA PHE A 91 -0.41 7.80 -21.34
C PHE A 91 0.99 8.31 -21.01
N GLU A 92 1.27 9.60 -21.17
CA GLU A 92 2.55 10.18 -20.70
C GLU A 92 2.71 10.04 -19.18
N ILE A 93 1.63 10.16 -18.41
CA ILE A 93 1.66 9.94 -16.96
C ILE A 93 1.94 8.45 -16.65
N LEU A 94 1.34 7.51 -17.38
CA LEU A 94 1.64 6.08 -17.21
C LEU A 94 3.10 5.75 -17.52
N ASP A 95 3.69 6.39 -18.55
CA ASP A 95 5.10 6.25 -18.89
C ASP A 95 5.99 6.81 -17.78
N GLN A 96 5.69 8.00 -17.25
CA GLN A 96 6.40 8.56 -16.10
C GLN A 96 6.34 7.64 -14.88
N ILE A 97 5.16 7.06 -14.59
CA ILE A 97 4.98 6.09 -13.52
C ILE A 97 5.89 4.88 -13.73
N SER A 98 5.92 4.31 -14.94
CA SER A 98 6.76 3.17 -15.28
C SER A 98 8.24 3.47 -15.04
N GLU A 99 8.73 4.61 -15.56
CA GLU A 99 10.13 5.01 -15.41
C GLU A 99 10.50 5.30 -13.94
N ASN A 100 9.63 5.97 -13.20
CA ASN A 100 9.84 6.25 -11.77
C ASN A 100 9.86 4.94 -10.96
N LEU A 101 8.98 3.99 -11.27
CA LEU A 101 8.96 2.68 -10.62
C LEU A 101 10.23 1.87 -10.91
N LYS A 102 10.74 1.89 -12.14
CA LYS A 102 12.00 1.21 -12.48
C LYS A 102 13.15 1.73 -11.63
N GLN A 103 13.24 3.06 -11.45
CA GLN A 103 14.26 3.66 -10.60
C GLN A 103 14.10 3.22 -9.12
N LEU A 104 12.87 3.20 -8.61
CA LEU A 104 12.60 2.85 -7.20
C LEU A 104 12.76 1.35 -6.93
N PHE A 105 12.43 0.47 -7.89
CA PHE A 105 12.69 -0.97 -7.81
C PHE A 105 14.15 -1.33 -8.14
N LYS A 106 14.92 -0.39 -8.68
CA LYS A 106 16.27 -0.62 -9.22
C LYS A 106 16.26 -1.75 -10.25
N THR A 107 15.47 -1.58 -11.30
CA THR A 107 15.26 -2.58 -12.35
C THR A 107 15.20 -1.98 -13.74
N ASN A 108 15.64 -2.76 -14.73
CA ASN A 108 15.49 -2.48 -16.15
C ASN A 108 14.31 -3.25 -16.78
N ASN A 109 13.51 -3.93 -15.98
CA ASN A 109 12.36 -4.68 -16.45
C ASN A 109 11.37 -3.79 -17.19
N LYS A 110 11.05 -4.11 -18.45
CA LYS A 110 10.09 -3.34 -19.25
C LYS A 110 8.69 -3.38 -18.65
N THR A 111 8.27 -4.55 -18.17
CA THR A 111 6.96 -4.74 -17.56
C THR A 111 7.01 -4.32 -16.09
N THR A 112 6.88 -3.00 -15.90
CA THR A 112 6.89 -2.35 -14.58
C THR A 112 5.83 -1.27 -14.58
N PHE A 113 4.73 -1.48 -13.83
CA PHE A 113 3.59 -0.58 -13.74
C PHE A 113 2.81 -0.78 -12.43
N ALA A 114 1.65 -0.14 -12.27
CA ALA A 114 0.78 -0.34 -11.12
C ALA A 114 -0.52 -1.04 -11.54
N ILE A 115 -0.87 -2.13 -10.87
CA ILE A 115 -2.17 -2.78 -11.01
C ILE A 115 -3.23 -1.95 -10.29
N SER A 116 -4.39 -1.78 -10.92
CA SER A 116 -5.56 -1.17 -10.31
C SER A 116 -6.15 -2.11 -9.25
N GLY A 117 -5.75 -1.90 -8.01
CA GLY A 117 -6.09 -2.74 -6.85
C GLY A 117 -5.07 -2.57 -5.73
N THR A 118 -5.39 -3.03 -4.54
CA THR A 118 -4.47 -2.95 -3.40
C THR A 118 -3.28 -3.90 -3.55
N GLY A 119 -2.31 -3.87 -2.63
CA GLY A 119 -1.17 -4.79 -2.64
C GLY A 119 -1.54 -6.28 -2.76
N SER A 120 -2.73 -6.66 -2.27
CA SER A 120 -3.25 -8.03 -2.46
C SER A 120 -3.54 -8.36 -3.92
N ALA A 121 -3.92 -7.37 -4.74
CA ALA A 121 -4.10 -7.57 -6.18
C ALA A 121 -2.75 -7.84 -6.88
N GLY A 122 -1.66 -7.21 -6.42
CA GLY A 122 -0.31 -7.53 -6.89
C GLY A 122 0.13 -8.94 -6.52
N MET A 123 -0.16 -9.37 -5.28
CA MET A 123 0.07 -10.77 -4.86
C MET A 123 -0.68 -11.74 -5.77
N GLU A 124 -1.98 -11.52 -5.96
CA GLU A 124 -2.79 -12.37 -6.83
C GLU A 124 -2.30 -12.36 -8.29
N ALA A 125 -1.95 -11.18 -8.82
CA ALA A 125 -1.42 -11.08 -10.17
C ALA A 125 -0.10 -11.86 -10.33
N ALA A 126 0.80 -11.81 -9.34
CA ALA A 126 2.03 -12.58 -9.38
C ALA A 126 1.76 -14.08 -9.53
N PHE A 127 0.88 -14.64 -8.71
CA PHE A 127 0.59 -16.07 -8.74
C PHE A 127 -0.32 -16.49 -9.90
N ALA A 128 -1.37 -15.72 -10.20
CA ALA A 128 -2.30 -16.00 -11.30
C ALA A 128 -1.60 -16.16 -12.65
N ASN A 129 -0.56 -15.38 -12.88
CA ASN A 129 0.17 -15.40 -14.15
C ASN A 129 1.25 -16.47 -14.23
N ILE A 130 1.84 -16.86 -13.11
CA ILE A 130 2.99 -17.77 -13.10
C ILE A 130 2.59 -19.22 -12.85
N ILE A 131 1.60 -19.47 -12.00
CA ILE A 131 1.20 -20.83 -11.64
C ILE A 131 0.41 -21.47 -12.78
N GLU A 132 0.83 -22.66 -13.20
CA GLU A 132 0.03 -23.63 -13.93
C GLU A 132 -0.36 -24.77 -12.97
N LYS A 133 -1.39 -25.52 -13.33
CA LYS A 133 -1.86 -26.64 -12.52
C LYS A 133 -0.71 -27.58 -12.16
N ASP A 134 -0.62 -27.91 -10.87
CA ASP A 134 0.40 -28.81 -10.30
C ASP A 134 1.84 -28.24 -10.23
N ASP A 135 2.09 -26.98 -10.61
CA ASP A 135 3.41 -26.35 -10.40
C ASP A 135 3.80 -26.41 -8.92
N LYS A 136 4.94 -26.99 -8.61
CA LYS A 136 5.49 -27.02 -7.25
C LYS A 136 5.94 -25.61 -6.84
N THR A 137 5.28 -25.06 -5.85
CA THR A 137 5.50 -23.72 -5.32
C THR A 137 5.92 -23.79 -3.86
N LEU A 138 7.14 -23.37 -3.57
CA LEU A 138 7.68 -23.28 -2.22
C LEU A 138 7.45 -21.88 -1.66
N VAL A 139 6.81 -21.78 -0.51
CA VAL A 139 6.57 -20.51 0.19
C VAL A 139 7.22 -20.55 1.55
N PHE A 140 8.15 -19.63 1.80
CA PHE A 140 8.73 -19.39 3.13
C PHE A 140 7.84 -18.39 3.89
N SER A 141 7.22 -18.83 4.98
CA SER A 141 6.21 -18.09 5.74
C SER A 141 6.63 -17.89 7.19
N SER A 142 6.89 -16.63 7.58
CA SER A 142 7.20 -16.21 8.94
C SER A 142 6.15 -15.27 9.56
N GLY A 143 4.96 -15.19 8.94
CA GLY A 143 3.87 -14.33 9.38
C GLY A 143 2.60 -14.50 8.56
N LEU A 144 1.63 -13.61 8.80
CA LEU A 144 0.31 -13.67 8.18
C LEU A 144 0.37 -13.53 6.66
N PHE A 145 1.28 -12.65 6.15
CA PHE A 145 1.34 -12.38 4.71
C PHE A 145 2.03 -13.52 3.96
N GLY A 146 3.00 -14.21 4.58
CA GLY A 146 3.54 -15.46 4.06
C GLY A 146 2.46 -16.56 3.98
N ASN A 147 1.66 -16.75 5.03
CA ASN A 147 0.53 -17.71 5.01
C ASN A 147 -0.49 -17.36 3.91
N ARG A 148 -0.81 -16.07 3.73
CA ARG A 148 -1.71 -15.61 2.66
C ARG A 148 -1.13 -15.91 1.28
N MET A 149 0.16 -15.70 1.09
CA MET A 149 0.87 -16.02 -0.14
C MET A 149 0.71 -17.51 -0.50
N ALA A 150 0.85 -18.41 0.49
CA ALA A 150 0.63 -19.84 0.30
C ALA A 150 -0.84 -20.17 -0.05
N ASP A 151 -1.82 -19.55 0.61
CA ASP A 151 -3.25 -19.70 0.30
C ASP A 151 -3.56 -19.25 -1.13
N VAL A 152 -3.08 -18.05 -1.53
CA VAL A 152 -3.28 -17.53 -2.88
C VAL A 152 -2.67 -18.47 -3.93
N ALA A 153 -1.43 -18.91 -3.72
CA ALA A 153 -0.75 -19.83 -4.63
C ALA A 153 -1.55 -21.14 -4.83
N SER A 154 -2.13 -21.68 -3.75
CA SER A 154 -2.93 -22.91 -3.81
C SER A 154 -4.23 -22.72 -4.60
N ARG A 155 -4.88 -21.54 -4.49
CA ARG A 155 -6.12 -21.20 -5.22
C ARG A 155 -5.91 -21.15 -6.73
N TYR A 156 -4.70 -20.81 -7.18
CA TYR A 156 -4.34 -20.84 -8.61
C TYR A 156 -3.83 -22.21 -9.10
N GLY A 157 -3.97 -23.26 -8.28
CA GLY A 157 -3.69 -24.65 -8.67
C GLY A 157 -2.26 -25.11 -8.41
N GLY A 158 -1.45 -24.33 -7.72
CA GLY A 158 -0.11 -24.70 -7.31
C GLY A 158 -0.09 -25.84 -6.29
N LYS A 159 0.87 -26.76 -6.41
CA LYS A 159 1.23 -27.72 -5.36
C LYS A 159 2.12 -27.01 -4.35
N VAL A 160 1.47 -26.36 -3.36
CA VAL A 160 2.17 -25.50 -2.40
C VAL A 160 2.86 -26.32 -1.31
N ILE A 161 4.13 -26.02 -1.10
CA ILE A 161 4.95 -26.47 0.01
C ILE A 161 5.18 -25.23 0.88
N GLU A 162 4.47 -25.10 2.00
CA GLU A 162 4.62 -23.99 2.92
C GLU A 162 5.57 -24.38 4.05
N ILE A 163 6.72 -23.72 4.12
CA ILE A 163 7.66 -23.85 5.23
C ILE A 163 7.39 -22.72 6.22
N LYS A 164 6.96 -23.09 7.41
CA LYS A 164 6.59 -22.15 8.46
C LYS A 164 7.73 -21.91 9.43
N LYS A 165 8.00 -20.65 9.71
CA LYS A 165 8.88 -20.22 10.79
C LYS A 165 8.03 -19.67 11.94
N GLN A 166 8.50 -19.83 13.17
CA GLN A 166 7.87 -19.16 14.31
C GLN A 166 7.84 -17.65 14.05
N TRP A 167 6.70 -17.01 14.31
CA TRP A 167 6.55 -15.56 14.15
C TRP A 167 7.54 -14.82 15.05
N GLY A 168 8.16 -13.77 14.52
CA GLY A 168 9.27 -13.04 15.17
C GLY A 168 10.66 -13.58 14.86
N LYS A 169 10.76 -14.67 14.06
CA LYS A 169 12.03 -15.25 13.58
C LYS A 169 12.11 -15.20 12.05
N ASN A 170 13.33 -15.05 11.54
CA ASN A 170 13.62 -15.07 10.10
C ASN A 170 14.21 -16.42 9.69
N PHE A 171 14.09 -16.76 8.41
CA PHE A 171 14.81 -17.90 7.83
C PHE A 171 16.30 -17.54 7.65
N ARG A 172 17.16 -18.47 7.99
CA ARG A 172 18.59 -18.38 7.63
C ARG A 172 18.78 -18.85 6.21
N ILE A 173 19.77 -18.32 5.52
CA ILE A 173 19.99 -18.65 4.11
C ILE A 173 20.30 -20.12 3.90
N GLU A 174 21.05 -20.74 4.82
CA GLU A 174 21.38 -22.17 4.78
C GLU A 174 20.13 -23.04 4.85
N GLU A 175 19.21 -22.75 5.76
CA GLU A 175 17.92 -23.45 5.88
C GLU A 175 17.11 -23.36 4.58
N MET A 176 17.10 -22.18 3.94
CA MET A 176 16.37 -21.97 2.70
C MET A 176 16.99 -22.77 1.55
N LYS A 177 18.32 -22.77 1.42
CA LYS A 177 19.05 -23.55 0.41
C LYS A 177 18.81 -25.04 0.56
N GLU A 178 18.98 -25.58 1.76
CA GLU A 178 18.74 -27.00 2.08
C GLU A 178 17.30 -27.41 1.74
N THR A 179 16.33 -26.55 2.11
CA THR A 179 14.93 -26.78 1.78
C THR A 179 14.70 -26.81 0.27
N ILE A 180 15.23 -25.85 -0.47
CA ILE A 180 15.10 -25.80 -1.93
C ILE A 180 15.72 -27.06 -2.58
N ASP A 181 16.90 -27.47 -2.14
CA ASP A 181 17.62 -28.63 -2.69
C ASP A 181 16.92 -29.96 -2.37
N SER A 182 16.20 -30.04 -1.25
CA SER A 182 15.43 -31.22 -0.88
C SER A 182 14.16 -31.42 -1.71
N HIS A 183 13.71 -30.39 -2.43
CA HIS A 183 12.51 -30.42 -3.25
C HIS A 183 12.83 -30.36 -4.73
N LYS A 184 12.77 -31.52 -5.42
CA LYS A 184 12.97 -31.59 -6.87
C LYS A 184 11.79 -30.94 -7.63
N ASP A 185 12.07 -30.43 -8.82
CA ASP A 185 11.09 -29.88 -9.77
C ASP A 185 10.30 -28.67 -9.26
N LEU A 186 10.90 -27.88 -8.34
CA LEU A 186 10.35 -26.59 -7.97
C LEU A 186 10.27 -25.66 -9.18
N LYS A 187 9.15 -24.97 -9.32
CA LYS A 187 8.93 -23.95 -10.35
C LYS A 187 8.93 -22.54 -9.80
N ILE A 188 8.57 -22.39 -8.53
CA ILE A 188 8.38 -21.09 -7.87
C ILE A 188 8.93 -21.17 -6.46
N VAL A 189 9.64 -20.12 -6.04
CA VAL A 189 9.98 -19.81 -4.65
C VAL A 189 9.42 -18.43 -4.34
N ALA A 190 8.69 -18.31 -3.23
CA ALA A 190 8.05 -17.05 -2.83
C ALA A 190 8.31 -16.74 -1.35
N ILE A 191 8.48 -15.45 -1.04
CA ILE A 191 8.80 -14.98 0.32
C ILE A 191 8.34 -13.53 0.52
N VAL A 192 8.03 -13.18 1.76
CA VAL A 192 7.77 -11.80 2.18
C VAL A 192 9.08 -11.18 2.68
N HIS A 193 9.50 -10.06 2.07
CA HIS A 193 10.71 -9.34 2.46
C HIS A 193 10.52 -8.60 3.79
N ALA A 194 9.36 -7.96 3.98
CA ALA A 194 9.03 -7.17 5.17
C ALA A 194 7.68 -7.59 5.74
N GLU A 195 7.68 -8.47 6.72
CA GLU A 195 6.47 -9.06 7.30
C GLU A 195 5.86 -8.13 8.37
N THR A 196 4.83 -7.38 8.00
CA THR A 196 4.18 -6.40 8.90
C THR A 196 3.38 -7.01 10.03
N SER A 197 3.00 -8.28 9.95
CA SER A 197 2.29 -8.94 11.05
C SER A 197 3.19 -9.20 12.26
N THR A 198 4.50 -9.27 12.05
CA THR A 198 5.50 -9.57 13.07
C THR A 198 6.53 -8.47 13.29
N GLY A 199 6.76 -7.60 12.30
CA GLY A 199 7.85 -6.63 12.32
C GLY A 199 9.19 -7.18 11.87
N SER A 200 9.22 -8.39 11.28
CA SER A 200 10.45 -9.07 10.84
C SER A 200 10.91 -8.59 9.47
N LEU A 201 12.20 -8.38 9.30
CA LEU A 201 12.87 -8.16 8.02
C LEU A 201 13.59 -9.43 7.58
N GLN A 202 13.12 -10.04 6.50
CA GLN A 202 13.72 -11.25 5.96
C GLN A 202 14.83 -10.90 4.96
N PRO A 203 16.12 -11.19 5.21
CA PRO A 203 17.17 -11.06 4.21
C PRO A 203 16.89 -11.96 3.00
N ILE A 204 16.93 -11.40 1.79
CA ILE A 204 16.56 -12.11 0.56
C ILE A 204 17.62 -12.04 -0.53
N LYS A 205 18.64 -11.17 -0.41
CA LYS A 205 19.68 -10.99 -1.42
C LYS A 205 20.37 -12.31 -1.78
N GLU A 206 20.88 -13.02 -0.80
CA GLU A 206 21.61 -14.27 -0.98
C GLU A 206 20.70 -15.40 -1.51
N LEU A 207 19.41 -15.37 -1.18
CA LEU A 207 18.42 -16.28 -1.76
C LEU A 207 18.25 -16.03 -3.27
N GLY A 208 18.13 -14.77 -3.67
CA GLY A 208 18.06 -14.42 -5.08
C GLY A 208 19.31 -14.79 -5.86
N GLU A 209 20.50 -14.55 -5.29
CA GLU A 209 21.76 -14.98 -5.87
C GLU A 209 21.83 -16.51 -6.05
N TYR A 210 21.32 -17.26 -5.06
CA TYR A 210 21.25 -18.72 -5.11
C TYR A 210 20.26 -19.24 -6.17
N LEU A 211 19.15 -18.53 -6.42
CA LEU A 211 18.14 -18.90 -7.40
C LEU A 211 18.49 -18.44 -8.82
N LYS A 212 19.47 -17.54 -9.01
CA LYS A 212 19.79 -16.88 -10.28
C LYS A 212 20.02 -17.86 -11.44
N SER A 213 20.74 -18.95 -11.20
CA SER A 213 21.08 -19.94 -12.22
C SER A 213 20.08 -21.09 -12.35
N ARG A 214 19.00 -21.06 -11.57
CA ARG A 214 17.98 -22.11 -11.50
C ARG A 214 16.77 -21.76 -12.35
N ASP A 215 16.11 -22.75 -12.93
CA ASP A 215 14.82 -22.56 -13.63
C ASP A 215 13.65 -22.47 -12.62
N ILE A 216 13.78 -21.57 -11.67
CA ILE A 216 12.83 -21.32 -10.59
C ILE A 216 12.49 -19.83 -10.59
N ILE A 217 11.20 -19.47 -10.64
CA ILE A 217 10.75 -18.08 -10.54
C ILE A 217 10.79 -17.64 -9.09
N PHE A 218 11.47 -16.52 -8.82
CA PHE A 218 11.55 -15.93 -7.48
C PHE A 218 10.58 -14.78 -7.34
N ILE A 219 9.58 -14.94 -6.44
CA ILE A 219 8.53 -13.95 -6.15
C ILE A 219 8.77 -13.33 -4.77
N VAL A 220 8.78 -12.01 -4.72
CA VAL A 220 8.98 -11.25 -3.48
C VAL A 220 7.82 -10.30 -3.20
N ASP A 221 7.22 -10.42 -2.01
CA ASP A 221 6.35 -9.39 -1.45
C ASP A 221 7.21 -8.29 -0.82
N CYS A 222 7.18 -7.11 -1.40
CA CYS A 222 7.85 -5.93 -0.87
C CYS A 222 6.86 -4.83 -0.45
N VAL A 223 5.62 -5.18 -0.14
CA VAL A 223 4.56 -4.21 0.20
C VAL A 223 5.01 -3.22 1.26
N THR A 224 5.75 -3.65 2.25
CA THR A 224 6.20 -2.78 3.35
C THR A 224 7.62 -2.27 3.16
N SER A 225 8.48 -3.02 2.50
CA SER A 225 9.89 -2.63 2.29
C SER A 225 10.09 -1.61 1.17
N PHE A 226 9.21 -1.59 0.17
CA PHE A 226 9.33 -0.70 -0.99
C PHE A 226 9.44 0.76 -0.56
N THR A 227 10.48 1.44 -1.01
CA THR A 227 10.87 2.82 -0.64
C THR A 227 11.20 3.06 0.83
N GLY A 228 11.08 2.06 1.70
CA GLY A 228 11.41 2.18 3.14
C GLY A 228 12.80 1.68 3.50
N ILE A 229 13.28 0.65 2.80
CA ILE A 229 14.62 0.07 2.92
C ILE A 229 15.16 -0.30 1.55
N ASN A 230 16.44 -0.66 1.50
CA ASN A 230 17.07 -1.06 0.25
C ASN A 230 16.38 -2.28 -0.37
N LEU A 231 16.08 -2.18 -1.65
CA LEU A 231 15.54 -3.24 -2.49
C LEU A 231 16.13 -3.08 -3.89
N GLU A 232 16.75 -4.13 -4.42
CA GLU A 232 17.45 -4.10 -5.71
C GLU A 232 17.00 -5.28 -6.56
N VAL A 233 15.90 -5.12 -7.28
CA VAL A 233 15.24 -6.22 -8.00
C VAL A 233 16.18 -6.95 -8.92
N ASP A 234 16.92 -6.23 -9.79
CA ASP A 234 17.83 -6.86 -10.74
C ASP A 234 19.04 -7.48 -10.05
N ASN A 235 19.69 -6.74 -9.14
CA ASN A 235 20.89 -7.22 -8.46
C ASN A 235 20.61 -8.41 -7.52
N TRP A 236 19.39 -8.50 -6.99
CA TRP A 236 18.97 -9.62 -6.16
C TRP A 236 18.23 -10.70 -6.94
N SER A 237 18.26 -10.62 -8.27
CA SER A 237 17.68 -11.63 -9.18
C SER A 237 16.22 -11.98 -8.85
N ILE A 238 15.43 -10.99 -8.50
CA ILE A 238 14.00 -11.14 -8.21
C ILE A 238 13.24 -11.15 -9.54
N ASP A 239 12.48 -12.20 -9.80
CA ASP A 239 11.73 -12.35 -11.05
C ASP A 239 10.40 -11.60 -11.03
N ILE A 240 9.71 -11.58 -9.89
CA ILE A 240 8.48 -10.82 -9.69
C ILE A 240 8.54 -10.15 -8.33
N CYS A 241 8.34 -8.85 -8.32
CA CYS A 241 8.28 -8.06 -7.09
C CYS A 241 7.02 -7.19 -7.11
N TYR A 242 6.21 -7.24 -6.05
CA TYR A 242 5.02 -6.40 -5.94
C TYR A 242 4.98 -5.64 -4.62
N SER A 243 4.27 -4.51 -4.64
CA SER A 243 4.10 -3.65 -3.48
C SER A 243 2.66 -3.14 -3.33
N GLY A 244 2.44 -2.27 -2.36
CA GLY A 244 1.21 -1.52 -2.15
C GLY A 244 1.53 -0.06 -1.84
N THR A 245 0.61 0.84 -2.18
CA THR A 245 0.85 2.28 -2.11
C THR A 245 0.81 2.85 -0.70
N GLN A 246 0.11 2.20 0.23
CA GLN A 246 -0.27 2.74 1.55
C GLN A 246 0.78 2.59 2.67
N LYS A 247 1.96 2.09 2.37
CA LYS A 247 3.06 1.89 3.33
C LYS A 247 4.08 3.03 3.25
N CYS A 248 5.36 2.72 3.04
CA CYS A 248 6.40 3.75 2.99
C CYS A 248 6.26 4.73 1.81
N LEU A 249 5.48 4.42 0.78
CA LEU A 249 5.22 5.33 -0.33
C LEU A 249 4.25 6.47 0.03
N ASN A 250 3.44 6.32 1.09
CA ASN A 250 2.47 7.31 1.59
C ASN A 250 1.39 7.75 0.58
N VAL A 251 1.04 6.90 -0.37
CA VAL A 251 -0.08 7.12 -1.29
C VAL A 251 -1.29 6.34 -0.76
N PRO A 252 -2.52 6.83 -0.89
CA PRO A 252 -3.70 6.08 -0.47
C PRO A 252 -3.73 4.65 -1.03
N PRO A 253 -4.33 3.68 -0.31
CA PRO A 253 -4.47 2.31 -0.83
C PRO A 253 -5.36 2.29 -2.07
N GLY A 254 -5.05 1.44 -3.05
CA GLY A 254 -5.84 1.29 -4.27
C GLY A 254 -5.01 0.95 -5.51
N LEU A 255 -3.68 1.00 -5.40
CA LEU A 255 -2.77 0.59 -6.46
C LEU A 255 -1.71 -0.38 -5.92
N SER A 256 -1.25 -1.27 -6.79
CA SER A 256 -0.17 -2.21 -6.51
C SER A 256 0.95 -2.08 -7.54
N PRO A 257 2.07 -1.41 -7.21
CA PRO A 257 3.27 -1.45 -8.02
C PRO A 257 3.75 -2.89 -8.22
N ILE A 258 4.12 -3.25 -9.44
CA ILE A 258 4.61 -4.59 -9.75
C ILE A 258 5.63 -4.55 -10.88
N THR A 259 6.58 -5.47 -10.86
CA THR A 259 7.56 -5.66 -11.93
C THR A 259 7.77 -7.13 -12.23
N PHE A 260 8.00 -7.45 -13.51
CA PHE A 260 8.23 -8.81 -14.02
C PHE A 260 9.54 -8.86 -14.82
N SER A 261 10.41 -9.82 -14.49
CA SER A 261 11.62 -10.10 -15.24
C SER A 261 11.29 -10.76 -16.61
N GLU A 262 12.22 -10.69 -17.55
CA GLU A 262 12.10 -11.42 -18.82
C GLU A 262 11.96 -12.94 -18.61
N LYS A 263 12.58 -13.50 -17.56
CA LYS A 263 12.43 -14.91 -17.19
C LYS A 263 10.99 -15.22 -16.79
N ALA A 264 10.36 -14.36 -15.98
CA ALA A 264 8.96 -14.49 -15.60
C ALA A 264 8.02 -14.36 -16.82
N LEU A 265 8.26 -13.35 -17.68
CA LEU A 265 7.48 -13.15 -18.91
C LEU A 265 7.60 -14.33 -19.87
N ASN A 266 8.78 -14.92 -20.01
CA ASN A 266 9.00 -16.11 -20.82
C ASN A 266 8.25 -17.33 -20.28
N LYS A 267 8.13 -17.49 -18.95
CA LYS A 267 7.27 -18.53 -18.35
C LYS A 267 5.79 -18.25 -18.66
N ILE A 268 5.32 -17.02 -18.50
CA ILE A 268 3.95 -16.62 -18.83
C ILE A 268 3.63 -16.90 -20.32
N LYS A 269 4.52 -16.54 -21.21
CA LYS A 269 4.36 -16.77 -22.67
C LYS A 269 4.27 -18.25 -23.06
N LYS A 270 4.92 -19.13 -22.29
CA LYS A 270 4.94 -20.58 -22.51
C LYS A 270 3.77 -21.32 -21.87
N ARG A 271 2.85 -20.62 -21.20
CA ARG A 271 1.68 -21.22 -20.57
C ARG A 271 0.86 -22.00 -21.60
N LYS A 272 0.34 -23.15 -21.16
CA LYS A 272 -0.55 -24.00 -21.97
C LYS A 272 -1.99 -23.51 -21.90
N GLU A 273 -2.39 -22.94 -20.76
CA GLU A 273 -3.73 -22.44 -20.52
C GLU A 273 -3.72 -20.93 -20.29
N LYS A 274 -4.84 -20.28 -20.60
CA LYS A 274 -5.02 -18.86 -20.31
C LYS A 274 -4.91 -18.60 -18.80
N VAL A 275 -4.45 -17.41 -18.45
CA VAL A 275 -4.50 -16.94 -17.07
C VAL A 275 -5.95 -16.94 -16.60
N THR A 276 -6.23 -17.54 -15.43
CA THR A 276 -7.59 -17.71 -14.90
C THR A 276 -8.28 -16.37 -14.63
N SER A 277 -7.53 -15.37 -14.18
CA SER A 277 -8.05 -14.03 -13.96
C SER A 277 -7.86 -13.18 -15.21
N TRP A 278 -8.96 -12.85 -15.91
CA TRP A 278 -8.90 -11.92 -17.03
C TRP A 278 -8.39 -10.53 -16.60
N TYR A 279 -8.85 -10.04 -15.45
CA TYR A 279 -8.51 -8.70 -14.95
C TYR A 279 -7.02 -8.56 -14.58
N LEU A 280 -6.39 -9.63 -14.09
CA LEU A 280 -5.00 -9.65 -13.66
C LEU A 280 -4.07 -10.31 -14.69
N ASP A 281 -4.54 -10.60 -15.90
CA ASP A 281 -3.68 -11.16 -16.97
C ASP A 281 -2.66 -10.11 -17.42
N ILE A 282 -1.39 -10.38 -17.11
CA ILE A 282 -0.27 -9.49 -17.41
C ILE A 282 -0.10 -9.26 -18.91
N ASN A 283 -0.41 -10.25 -19.76
CA ASN A 283 -0.32 -10.07 -21.20
C ASN A 283 -1.35 -9.03 -21.69
N LEU A 284 -2.55 -9.00 -21.09
CA LEU A 284 -3.57 -8.02 -21.42
C LEU A 284 -3.23 -6.64 -20.82
N LEU A 285 -2.79 -6.60 -19.57
CA LEU A 285 -2.40 -5.37 -18.89
C LEU A 285 -1.22 -4.68 -19.57
N ARG A 286 -0.21 -5.44 -20.02
CA ARG A 286 0.92 -4.91 -20.77
C ARG A 286 0.49 -4.19 -22.03
N ASN A 287 -0.48 -4.72 -22.78
CA ASN A 287 -1.00 -4.07 -23.98
C ASN A 287 -1.58 -2.68 -23.71
N TYR A 288 -2.06 -2.43 -22.50
CA TYR A 288 -2.55 -1.10 -22.09
C TYR A 288 -1.42 -0.19 -21.57
N HIS A 289 -0.51 -0.74 -20.77
CA HIS A 289 0.55 0.03 -20.09
C HIS A 289 1.81 0.26 -20.96
N GLU A 290 2.03 -0.57 -21.99
CA GLU A 290 3.17 -0.49 -22.90
C GLU A 290 2.76 0.17 -24.25
N GLU A 291 3.59 0.06 -25.27
CA GLU A 291 3.48 0.79 -26.55
C GLU A 291 2.13 0.63 -27.29
N SER A 292 1.46 -0.53 -27.11
CA SER A 292 0.24 -0.85 -27.86
C SER A 292 -0.98 0.01 -27.46
N ARG A 293 -1.03 0.48 -26.23
CA ARG A 293 -2.13 1.30 -25.65
C ARG A 293 -3.54 0.73 -25.89
N ILE A 294 -3.64 -0.60 -25.93
CA ILE A 294 -4.92 -1.29 -26.15
C ILE A 294 -5.73 -1.23 -24.86
N TYR A 295 -6.98 -0.74 -24.94
CA TYR A 295 -7.88 -0.68 -23.80
C TYR A 295 -8.03 -2.03 -23.12
N HIS A 296 -7.88 -2.04 -21.81
CA HIS A 296 -8.13 -3.20 -20.94
C HIS A 296 -9.25 -2.88 -19.94
N HIS A 297 -9.09 -1.84 -19.11
CA HIS A 297 -10.06 -1.43 -18.10
C HIS A 297 -10.01 0.09 -17.93
N THR A 298 -11.03 0.66 -17.33
CA THR A 298 -10.99 2.08 -16.96
C THR A 298 -10.06 2.26 -15.75
N ALA A 299 -8.87 2.77 -16.03
CA ALA A 299 -7.87 3.00 -15.00
C ALA A 299 -8.34 4.07 -13.98
N PRO A 300 -7.96 3.96 -12.69
CA PRO A 300 -8.32 4.95 -11.67
C PRO A 300 -7.44 6.20 -11.79
N VAL A 301 -7.80 7.08 -12.74
CA VAL A 301 -7.00 8.23 -13.21
C VAL A 301 -6.47 9.07 -12.05
N ASN A 302 -7.36 9.56 -11.17
CA ASN A 302 -6.97 10.43 -10.06
C ASN A 302 -6.06 9.73 -9.04
N MET A 303 -6.26 8.42 -8.84
CA MET A 303 -5.35 7.62 -8.01
C MET A 303 -3.95 7.55 -8.63
N LEU A 304 -3.86 7.42 -9.96
CA LEU A 304 -2.60 7.39 -10.70
C LEU A 304 -1.91 8.76 -10.71
N PHE A 305 -2.65 9.88 -10.71
CA PHE A 305 -2.07 11.21 -10.49
C PHE A 305 -1.39 11.30 -9.12
N GLY A 306 -2.10 10.93 -8.05
CA GLY A 306 -1.52 10.91 -6.71
C GLY A 306 -0.36 9.93 -6.58
N PHE A 307 -0.44 8.78 -7.26
CA PHE A 307 0.63 7.80 -7.27
C PHE A 307 1.89 8.32 -7.95
N ASN A 308 1.77 8.94 -9.13
CA ASN A 308 2.90 9.56 -9.81
C ASN A 308 3.59 10.62 -8.93
N GLU A 309 2.80 11.43 -8.23
CA GLU A 309 3.31 12.42 -7.29
C GLU A 309 4.05 11.77 -6.11
N GLY A 310 3.52 10.69 -5.56
CA GLY A 310 4.19 9.93 -4.48
C GLY A 310 5.53 9.35 -4.92
N LEU A 311 5.63 8.84 -6.16
CA LEU A 311 6.90 8.37 -6.73
C LEU A 311 7.91 9.51 -6.88
N LYS A 312 7.47 10.68 -7.38
CA LYS A 312 8.32 11.87 -7.50
C LYS A 312 8.87 12.32 -6.15
N ILE A 313 8.03 12.39 -5.11
CA ILE A 313 8.47 12.72 -3.74
C ILE A 313 9.58 11.77 -3.27
N CYS A 314 9.44 10.47 -3.52
CA CYS A 314 10.47 9.50 -3.13
C CYS A 314 11.79 9.68 -3.89
N LEU A 315 11.72 10.02 -5.18
CA LEU A 315 12.91 10.28 -6.01
C LEU A 315 13.57 11.60 -5.66
N GLU A 316 12.81 12.65 -5.36
CA GLU A 316 13.30 13.97 -4.92
C GLU A 316 14.03 13.87 -3.58
N GLU A 317 13.49 13.11 -2.62
CA GLU A 317 14.18 12.84 -1.34
C GLU A 317 15.45 12.01 -1.57
N GLY A 318 15.42 11.12 -2.55
CA GLY A 318 16.45 10.13 -2.81
C GLY A 318 16.38 8.92 -1.88
N LEU A 319 16.48 7.72 -2.46
CA LEU A 319 16.29 6.47 -1.71
C LEU A 319 17.25 6.32 -0.52
N GLN A 320 18.52 6.70 -0.69
CA GLN A 320 19.50 6.55 0.40
C GLN A 320 19.20 7.46 1.60
N ALA A 321 18.80 8.71 1.34
CA ALA A 321 18.38 9.64 2.39
C ALA A 321 17.15 9.11 3.12
N ARG A 322 16.18 8.60 2.35
CA ARG A 322 14.94 8.02 2.86
C ARG A 322 15.19 6.78 3.75
N PHE A 323 16.04 5.87 3.32
CA PHE A 323 16.44 4.71 4.13
C PHE A 323 17.15 5.12 5.42
N SER A 324 18.09 6.07 5.32
CA SER A 324 18.81 6.60 6.49
C SER A 324 17.87 7.27 7.50
N ARG A 325 16.82 7.97 7.02
CA ARG A 325 15.80 8.58 7.86
C ARG A 325 14.98 7.53 8.61
N HIS A 326 14.53 6.45 7.95
CA HIS A 326 13.86 5.34 8.62
C HIS A 326 14.75 4.68 9.67
N GLN A 327 16.03 4.42 9.36
CA GLN A 327 16.99 3.84 10.30
C GLN A 327 17.23 4.74 11.52
N LYS A 328 17.37 6.06 11.30
CA LYS A 328 17.53 7.04 12.37
C LYS A 328 16.34 7.03 13.33
N VAL A 329 15.12 7.04 12.78
CA VAL A 329 13.90 7.03 13.59
C VAL A 329 13.74 5.71 14.33
N SER A 330 14.01 4.58 13.66
CA SER A 330 14.02 3.26 14.28
C SER A 330 14.95 3.21 15.49
N LYS A 331 16.20 3.65 15.31
CA LYS A 331 17.17 3.67 16.41
C LYS A 331 16.71 4.56 17.57
N TYR A 332 16.19 5.74 17.28
CA TYR A 332 15.67 6.66 18.28
C TYR A 332 14.51 6.03 19.07
N PHE A 333 13.58 5.37 18.39
CA PHE A 333 12.49 4.63 19.01
C PHE A 333 13.00 3.47 19.87
N ASP A 334 13.93 2.66 19.33
CA ASP A 334 14.51 1.52 20.03
C ASP A 334 15.25 1.96 21.32
N ASP A 335 15.92 3.12 21.31
CA ASP A 335 16.62 3.65 22.49
C ASP A 335 15.65 4.07 23.60
N ILE A 336 14.47 4.63 23.24
CA ILE A 336 13.45 4.97 24.25
C ILE A 336 12.77 3.71 24.81
N ILE A 337 12.43 2.73 23.95
CA ILE A 337 11.79 1.48 24.38
C ILE A 337 12.61 0.75 25.43
N LYS A 338 13.95 0.80 25.37
CA LYS A 338 14.84 0.18 26.39
C LYS A 338 14.64 0.71 27.81
N SER A 339 14.05 1.90 27.96
CA SER A 339 13.72 2.52 29.24
C SER A 339 12.27 2.28 29.70
N THR A 340 11.55 1.40 29.03
CA THR A 340 10.16 1.05 29.31
C THR A 340 10.02 -0.43 29.61
N ASP A 341 8.82 -0.85 30.06
CA ASP A 341 8.53 -2.28 30.30
C ASP A 341 8.15 -3.04 29.02
N PHE A 342 8.11 -2.38 27.86
CA PHE A 342 7.90 -3.05 26.59
C PHE A 342 9.13 -3.85 26.16
N SER A 343 8.92 -4.95 25.47
CA SER A 343 9.96 -5.70 24.79
C SER A 343 9.64 -5.86 23.30
N PHE A 344 10.67 -6.11 22.49
CA PHE A 344 10.47 -6.37 21.07
C PHE A 344 9.99 -7.79 20.84
N PHE A 345 9.03 -7.96 19.93
CA PHE A 345 8.51 -9.26 19.54
C PHE A 345 9.47 -10.04 18.63
N VAL A 346 10.23 -9.32 17.78
CA VAL A 346 11.27 -9.95 16.96
C VAL A 346 12.48 -10.25 17.83
N ASP A 347 12.92 -11.50 17.84
CA ASP A 347 14.08 -11.95 18.61
C ASP A 347 15.34 -11.18 18.19
N LYS A 348 16.20 -10.85 19.18
CA LYS A 348 17.40 -10.00 19.01
C LYS A 348 18.41 -10.51 17.97
N GLU A 349 18.41 -11.81 17.70
CA GLU A 349 19.28 -12.45 16.70
C GLU A 349 18.81 -12.28 15.26
N TYR A 350 17.58 -11.75 15.04
CA TYR A 350 16.98 -11.55 13.74
C TYR A 350 16.80 -10.07 13.41
N GLU A 351 16.79 -9.78 12.12
CA GLU A 351 16.57 -8.41 11.66
C GLU A 351 15.11 -8.00 11.84
N SER A 352 14.90 -6.80 12.36
CA SER A 352 13.60 -6.16 12.50
C SER A 352 13.45 -5.01 11.53
N LEU A 353 12.19 -4.73 11.16
CA LEU A 353 11.86 -3.62 10.25
C LEU A 353 12.22 -2.26 10.90
N PRO A 354 12.92 -1.37 10.20
CA PRO A 354 13.15 -0.01 10.71
C PRO A 354 11.87 0.84 10.70
N MET A 355 10.93 0.59 9.78
CA MET A 355 9.71 1.38 9.67
C MET A 355 8.54 0.84 10.48
N LEU A 356 8.68 -0.31 11.13
CA LEU A 356 7.63 -0.92 11.96
C LEU A 356 8.24 -1.78 13.07
N LYS A 357 7.85 -1.50 14.31
CA LYS A 357 8.23 -2.32 15.46
C LYS A 357 7.02 -3.00 16.06
N SER A 358 7.15 -4.28 16.34
CA SER A 358 6.17 -5.05 17.12
C SER A 358 6.65 -5.14 18.56
N LEU A 359 5.83 -4.63 19.47
CA LEU A 359 6.10 -4.55 20.91
C LEU A 359 5.24 -5.56 21.65
N VAL A 360 5.85 -6.40 22.48
CA VAL A 360 5.14 -7.25 23.42
C VAL A 360 4.59 -6.36 24.54
N LEU A 361 3.30 -6.51 24.83
CA LEU A 361 2.65 -5.74 25.89
C LEU A 361 3.09 -6.25 27.26
N PRO A 362 3.50 -5.36 28.18
CA PRO A 362 3.67 -5.72 29.57
C PRO A 362 2.31 -6.04 30.22
N GLU A 363 2.29 -6.83 31.30
CA GLU A 363 1.06 -7.23 31.99
C GLU A 363 0.21 -6.02 32.48
N SER A 364 0.84 -4.89 32.73
CA SER A 364 0.20 -3.63 33.13
C SER A 364 -0.60 -2.96 32.03
N ILE A 365 -0.41 -3.32 30.74
CA ILE A 365 -1.01 -2.67 29.60
C ILE A 365 -1.98 -3.61 28.87
N ARG A 366 -3.25 -3.18 28.79
CA ARG A 366 -4.29 -3.87 28.01
C ARG A 366 -4.25 -3.43 26.55
N ASP A 367 -4.53 -4.33 25.62
CA ASP A 367 -4.56 -4.02 24.17
C ASP A 367 -5.56 -2.92 23.83
N GLU A 368 -6.67 -2.83 24.58
CA GLU A 368 -7.73 -1.83 24.39
C GLU A 368 -7.24 -0.39 24.57
N LEU A 369 -6.18 -0.17 25.33
CA LEU A 369 -5.58 1.14 25.54
C LEU A 369 -5.26 1.87 24.21
N ARG A 370 -4.89 1.15 23.16
CA ARG A 370 -4.67 1.73 21.83
C ARG A 370 -5.91 2.42 21.25
N PHE A 371 -7.13 2.01 21.64
CA PHE A 371 -8.36 2.66 21.22
C PHE A 371 -8.62 3.94 22.02
N GLU A 372 -8.20 3.97 23.28
CA GLU A 372 -8.27 5.18 24.10
C GLU A 372 -7.29 6.23 23.58
N ILE A 373 -6.06 5.84 23.25
CA ILE A 373 -5.05 6.68 22.59
C ILE A 373 -5.59 7.20 21.24
N LEU A 374 -6.20 6.34 20.44
CA LEU A 374 -6.82 6.77 19.17
C LEU A 374 -7.93 7.80 19.38
N LYS A 375 -8.76 7.61 20.39
CA LYS A 375 -9.90 8.49 20.69
C LYS A 375 -9.44 9.83 21.24
N ASN A 376 -8.53 9.82 22.21
CA ASN A 376 -8.16 11.00 22.98
C ASN A 376 -6.99 11.78 22.39
N ASP A 377 -5.96 11.05 21.89
CA ASP A 377 -4.71 11.62 21.36
C ASP A 377 -4.66 11.62 19.83
N ARG A 378 -5.62 10.99 19.15
CA ARG A 378 -5.72 10.86 17.69
C ARG A 378 -4.54 10.14 17.06
N ILE A 379 -3.96 9.20 17.77
CA ILE A 379 -2.86 8.37 17.31
C ILE A 379 -3.36 6.95 17.06
N GLU A 380 -3.24 6.46 15.82
CA GLU A 380 -3.57 5.08 15.46
C GLU A 380 -2.37 4.17 15.69
N ILE A 381 -2.58 3.08 16.41
CA ILE A 381 -1.61 2.02 16.72
C ILE A 381 -2.23 0.69 16.29
N GLY A 382 -1.46 -0.15 15.59
CA GLY A 382 -1.94 -1.46 15.18
C GLY A 382 -1.86 -2.50 16.31
N GLY A 383 -2.89 -3.29 16.50
CA GLY A 383 -2.83 -4.48 17.35
C GLY A 383 -2.21 -5.69 16.66
N GLY A 384 -1.93 -6.76 17.40
CA GLY A 384 -1.49 -8.03 16.87
C GLY A 384 -2.52 -8.70 15.96
N LEU A 385 -2.08 -9.65 15.14
CA LEU A 385 -2.92 -10.45 14.23
C LEU A 385 -2.80 -11.93 14.56
N GLY A 386 -3.80 -12.73 14.18
CA GLY A 386 -3.79 -14.17 14.44
C GLY A 386 -3.56 -14.47 15.92
N HIS A 387 -2.59 -15.31 16.23
CA HIS A 387 -2.25 -15.70 17.62
C HIS A 387 -1.55 -14.60 18.43
N THR A 388 -1.11 -13.50 17.80
CA THR A 388 -0.53 -12.37 18.53
C THR A 388 -1.56 -11.32 18.93
N LYS A 389 -2.84 -11.51 18.59
CA LYS A 389 -3.93 -10.59 18.93
C LYS A 389 -4.03 -10.42 20.46
N GLY A 390 -4.01 -9.17 20.91
CA GLY A 390 -4.04 -8.84 22.35
C GLY A 390 -2.69 -8.98 23.05
N LEU A 391 -1.64 -9.47 22.38
CA LEU A 391 -0.32 -9.71 22.98
C LEU A 391 0.73 -8.68 22.53
N ILE A 392 0.55 -8.11 21.33
CA ILE A 392 1.51 -7.14 20.79
C ILE A 392 0.82 -5.90 20.24
N TRP A 393 1.53 -4.78 20.27
CA TRP A 393 1.24 -3.62 19.43
C TRP A 393 2.23 -3.54 18.27
N ARG A 394 1.75 -3.02 17.14
CA ARG A 394 2.58 -2.74 15.97
C ARG A 394 2.62 -1.24 15.74
N VAL A 395 3.79 -0.64 16.00
CA VAL A 395 4.01 0.81 15.89
C VAL A 395 4.86 1.08 14.66
N GLY A 396 4.31 1.85 13.73
CA GLY A 396 4.92 2.12 12.42
C GLY A 396 5.25 3.59 12.19
N PHE A 397 6.45 3.84 11.71
CA PHE A 397 6.91 5.16 11.26
C PHE A 397 7.27 5.05 9.78
N MET A 398 6.24 5.04 8.92
CA MET A 398 6.38 4.74 7.49
C MET A 398 6.43 6.02 6.65
N GLY A 399 7.41 6.11 5.77
CA GLY A 399 7.53 7.19 4.80
C GLY A 399 7.55 8.57 5.45
N CYS A 400 6.59 9.46 5.17
CA CYS A 400 6.54 10.80 5.76
C CYS A 400 6.35 10.81 7.29
N ASN A 401 5.85 9.70 7.87
CA ASN A 401 5.72 9.59 9.33
C ASN A 401 7.05 9.22 10.02
N ALA A 402 8.09 8.88 9.27
CA ALA A 402 9.41 8.53 9.82
C ALA A 402 10.16 9.81 10.27
N GLU A 403 9.65 10.43 11.34
CA GLU A 403 10.21 11.62 11.98
C GLU A 403 10.33 11.38 13.49
N THR A 404 11.44 11.82 14.10
CA THR A 404 11.68 11.66 15.55
C THR A 404 10.59 12.35 16.38
N GLN A 405 10.05 13.48 15.88
CA GLN A 405 8.95 14.18 16.50
C GLN A 405 7.70 13.29 16.67
N ASN A 406 7.41 12.40 15.71
CA ASN A 406 6.29 11.48 15.80
C ASN A 406 6.53 10.39 16.86
N VAL A 407 7.78 10.02 17.08
CA VAL A 407 8.18 9.15 18.21
C VAL A 407 7.91 9.86 19.54
N ASP A 408 8.32 11.13 19.67
CA ASP A 408 8.07 11.92 20.88
C ASP A 408 6.57 12.09 21.17
N ILE A 409 5.77 12.35 20.13
CA ILE A 409 4.30 12.45 20.23
C ILE A 409 3.71 11.12 20.74
N PHE A 410 4.15 9.98 20.19
CA PHE A 410 3.70 8.66 20.64
C PHE A 410 4.00 8.42 22.12
N PHE A 411 5.25 8.64 22.56
CA PHE A 411 5.61 8.40 23.97
C PHE A 411 4.99 9.41 24.93
N LYS A 412 4.79 10.66 24.51
CA LYS A 412 4.07 11.65 25.28
C LYS A 412 2.61 11.22 25.53
N ALA A 413 1.93 10.74 24.49
CA ALA A 413 0.57 10.21 24.64
C ALA A 413 0.58 8.97 25.56
N LEU A 414 1.48 8.02 25.34
CA LEU A 414 1.56 6.80 26.14
C LEU A 414 1.75 7.08 27.63
N LYS A 415 2.56 8.08 28.02
CA LYS A 415 2.77 8.49 29.41
C LYS A 415 1.52 8.94 30.18
N ASN A 416 0.45 9.28 29.47
CA ASN A 416 -0.82 9.66 30.12
C ASN A 416 -1.58 8.44 30.63
N TYR A 417 -1.15 7.23 30.28
CA TYR A 417 -1.89 5.98 30.54
C TYR A 417 -1.05 4.91 31.27
N VAL A 418 0.27 5.16 31.40
CA VAL A 418 1.21 4.19 32.00
C VAL A 418 1.93 4.80 33.19
#